data_779e0e6b4a5d435a029422f308e25757
#
_entry.id   779e0e6b4a5d435a029422f308e25757
#
_cell.length_a   1.000
_cell.length_b   1.000
_cell.length_c   1.000
_cell.angle_alpha   90.00
_cell.angle_beta   90.00
_cell.angle_gamma   90.00
#
_symmetry.space_group_name_H-M   'P 1'
#
loop_
_entity.id
_entity.type
_entity.pdbx_description
1 polymer ?
#
loop_
_entity_poly.entity_id
_entity_poly.type
_entity_poly.pdbx_seq_one_letter_code
_entity_poly.pdbx_strand_id
1 'polypeptide(L)'
;MGESTGPVPVDNPWDAFADDQLGLMDHLGIREFFYMGYCIGGCFAGKLMQRAPNRVVAAVFCQSVGHRPENPTVMYRHSKENWAPDFIKRRPDVSMDTIEKYLHNLYAVQPDFLYSVSRDFIGNCRTPMLVLPDDVPGHPLQTSIDVASLAPNAEITVFPWKEPEELKQRTINRVRRFLKAHVPNSALRRYAPAAQ
;
A
#
# COMPACT_ATOMS: atom_id res chain seq x y z
N MET A 1 10.48 5.53 6.64
CA MET A 1 11.86 5.78 6.21
C MET A 1 12.78 5.23 7.28
N GLY A 2 13.50 4.18 6.97
CA GLY A 2 14.41 3.51 7.89
C GLY A 2 15.81 4.12 7.84
N GLU A 3 16.77 3.35 7.35
CA GLU A 3 18.19 3.74 7.23
C GLU A 3 18.55 4.32 5.85
N SER A 4 17.58 4.45 4.94
CA SER A 4 17.79 5.05 3.62
C SER A 4 18.20 6.52 3.72
N THR A 5 19.21 6.91 2.95
CA THR A 5 19.84 8.23 3.01
C THR A 5 19.41 9.19 1.91
N GLY A 6 18.45 8.81 1.09
CA GLY A 6 17.92 9.65 0.01
C GLY A 6 17.27 10.96 0.52
N PRO A 7 17.03 11.93 -0.36
CA PRO A 7 16.31 13.16 -0.02
C PRO A 7 14.86 12.85 0.38
N VAL A 8 14.26 13.74 1.19
CA VAL A 8 12.83 13.67 1.47
C VAL A 8 12.07 14.13 0.21
N PRO A 9 11.20 13.30 -0.39
CA PRO A 9 10.50 13.65 -1.62
C PRO A 9 9.29 14.56 -1.30
N VAL A 10 9.54 15.87 -1.18
CA VAL A 10 8.53 16.83 -0.73
C VAL A 10 7.41 17.00 -1.75
N ASP A 11 7.76 17.24 -3.02
CA ASP A 11 6.78 17.71 -4.02
C ASP A 11 5.78 16.63 -4.46
N ASN A 12 6.26 15.43 -4.76
CA ASN A 12 5.45 14.30 -5.23
C ASN A 12 5.79 13.01 -4.48
N PRO A 13 5.50 12.94 -3.17
CA PRO A 13 5.96 11.82 -2.34
C PRO A 13 5.44 10.46 -2.80
N TRP A 14 4.18 10.38 -3.24
CA TRP A 14 3.60 9.11 -3.69
C TRP A 14 4.28 8.57 -4.95
N ASP A 15 4.57 9.44 -5.92
CA ASP A 15 5.26 9.04 -7.15
C ASP A 15 6.73 8.68 -6.87
N ALA A 16 7.43 9.46 -6.06
CA ALA A 16 8.82 9.19 -5.70
C ALA A 16 8.99 7.82 -5.02
N PHE A 17 8.12 7.47 -4.06
CA PHE A 17 8.17 6.15 -3.43
C PHE A 17 7.80 5.01 -4.38
N ALA A 18 6.89 5.23 -5.32
CA ALA A 18 6.60 4.24 -6.35
C ALA A 18 7.81 4.04 -7.27
N ASP A 19 8.47 5.12 -7.68
CA ASP A 19 9.67 5.09 -8.52
C ASP A 19 10.84 4.39 -7.81
N ASP A 20 11.05 4.64 -6.50
CA ASP A 20 12.04 3.93 -5.68
C ASP A 20 11.78 2.41 -5.64
N GLN A 21 10.53 2.01 -5.41
CA GLN A 21 10.16 0.60 -5.35
C GLN A 21 10.30 -0.08 -6.72
N LEU A 22 9.89 0.60 -7.79
CA LEU A 22 10.07 0.09 -9.17
C LEU A 22 11.54 0.00 -9.56
N GLY A 23 12.34 1.01 -9.19
CA GLY A 23 13.78 1.03 -9.40
C GLY A 23 14.49 -0.14 -8.70
N LEU A 24 14.06 -0.47 -7.47
CA LEU A 24 14.57 -1.66 -6.77
C LEU A 24 14.22 -2.95 -7.53
N MET A 25 12.98 -3.09 -8.01
CA MET A 25 12.58 -4.25 -8.80
C MET A 25 13.37 -4.35 -10.10
N ASP A 26 13.66 -3.23 -10.76
CA ASP A 26 14.46 -3.17 -11.97
C ASP A 26 15.91 -3.58 -11.69
N HIS A 27 16.51 -3.08 -10.61
CA HIS A 27 17.84 -3.47 -10.18
C HIS A 27 17.97 -4.97 -9.91
N LEU A 28 16.91 -5.59 -9.36
CA LEU A 28 16.85 -7.03 -9.10
C LEU A 28 16.44 -7.86 -10.32
N GLY A 29 16.16 -7.25 -11.47
CA GLY A 29 15.67 -7.93 -12.66
C GLY A 29 14.28 -8.53 -12.54
N ILE A 30 13.47 -8.05 -11.57
CA ILE A 30 12.11 -8.52 -11.28
C ILE A 30 11.12 -7.73 -12.12
N ARG A 31 10.54 -8.34 -13.12
CA ARG A 31 9.58 -7.69 -14.03
C ARG A 31 8.16 -7.66 -13.47
N GLU A 32 7.72 -8.74 -12.87
CA GLU A 32 6.39 -8.93 -12.32
C GLU A 32 6.50 -9.36 -10.86
N PHE A 33 5.67 -8.82 -9.99
CA PHE A 33 5.71 -9.12 -8.57
C PHE A 33 4.33 -9.05 -7.92
N PHE A 34 4.19 -9.73 -6.80
CA PHE A 34 3.08 -9.51 -5.87
C PHE A 34 3.41 -8.34 -4.95
N TYR A 35 2.39 -7.58 -4.61
CA TYR A 35 2.53 -6.55 -3.59
C TYR A 35 1.69 -6.88 -2.36
N MET A 36 2.25 -6.70 -1.17
CA MET A 36 1.52 -6.79 0.10
C MET A 36 1.96 -5.63 0.99
N GLY A 37 1.03 -4.81 1.41
CA GLY A 37 1.33 -3.63 2.21
C GLY A 37 0.38 -3.44 3.37
N TYR A 38 0.94 -3.08 4.53
CA TYR A 38 0.20 -2.71 5.72
C TYR A 38 0.11 -1.20 5.86
N CYS A 39 -0.97 -0.70 6.45
CA CYS A 39 -1.13 0.70 6.80
C CYS A 39 -0.98 1.60 5.55
N ILE A 40 0.00 2.47 5.51
CA ILE A 40 0.36 3.30 4.34
C ILE A 40 0.69 2.47 3.09
N GLY A 41 1.02 1.19 3.27
CA GLY A 41 1.30 0.25 2.19
C GLY A 41 0.14 0.06 1.21
N GLY A 42 -1.11 0.26 1.64
CA GLY A 42 -2.26 0.27 0.73
C GLY A 42 -2.22 1.44 -0.26
N CYS A 43 -1.79 2.62 0.19
CA CYS A 43 -1.60 3.78 -0.69
C CYS A 43 -0.46 3.54 -1.69
N PHE A 44 0.64 2.93 -1.25
CA PHE A 44 1.72 2.54 -2.16
C PHE A 44 1.28 1.50 -3.19
N ALA A 45 0.46 0.51 -2.79
CA ALA A 45 -0.12 -0.45 -3.72
C ALA A 45 -0.91 0.26 -4.83
N GLY A 46 -1.81 1.19 -4.47
CA GLY A 46 -2.58 1.98 -5.42
C GLY A 46 -1.68 2.74 -6.40
N LYS A 47 -0.67 3.43 -5.88
CA LYS A 47 0.26 4.20 -6.72
C LYS A 47 1.11 3.31 -7.63
N LEU A 48 1.61 2.18 -7.14
CA LEU A 48 2.36 1.21 -7.95
C LEU A 48 1.52 0.63 -9.09
N MET A 49 0.28 0.25 -8.82
CA MET A 49 -0.64 -0.23 -9.86
C MET A 49 -0.96 0.85 -10.89
N GLN A 50 -1.01 2.12 -10.49
CA GLN A 50 -1.21 3.24 -11.41
C GLN A 50 0.02 3.50 -12.28
N ARG A 51 1.23 3.46 -11.70
CA ARG A 51 2.50 3.72 -12.40
C ARG A 51 2.95 2.56 -13.28
N ALA A 52 2.68 1.33 -12.86
CA ALA A 52 3.14 0.12 -13.53
C ALA A 52 2.07 -0.98 -13.55
N PRO A 53 0.95 -0.79 -14.28
CA PRO A 53 -0.23 -1.64 -14.22
C PRO A 53 0.02 -3.09 -14.62
N ASN A 54 1.07 -3.36 -15.41
CA ASN A 54 1.42 -4.71 -15.87
C ASN A 54 2.49 -5.39 -15.01
N ARG A 55 2.95 -4.75 -13.93
CA ARG A 55 4.02 -5.30 -13.07
C ARG A 55 3.49 -5.86 -11.75
N VAL A 56 2.42 -5.27 -11.21
CA VAL A 56 1.78 -5.77 -9.99
C VAL A 56 0.77 -6.85 -10.38
N VAL A 57 1.16 -8.10 -10.20
CA VAL A 57 0.36 -9.28 -10.60
C VAL A 57 -0.90 -9.42 -9.75
N ALA A 58 -0.76 -9.21 -8.44
CA ALA A 58 -1.87 -9.12 -7.50
C ALA A 58 -1.41 -8.32 -6.25
N ALA A 59 -2.34 -7.69 -5.57
CA ALA A 59 -2.07 -6.85 -4.41
C ALA A 59 -2.87 -7.29 -3.18
N VAL A 60 -2.23 -7.27 -2.00
CA VAL A 60 -2.87 -7.49 -0.70
C VAL A 60 -2.83 -6.19 0.11
N PHE A 61 -3.99 -5.63 0.35
CA PHE A 61 -4.19 -4.42 1.14
C PHE A 61 -4.47 -4.80 2.59
N CYS A 62 -3.51 -4.57 3.48
CA CYS A 62 -3.66 -4.89 4.89
C CYS A 62 -3.88 -3.62 5.70
N GLN A 63 -5.07 -3.45 6.25
CA GLN A 63 -5.36 -2.34 7.16
C GLN A 63 -4.94 -0.99 6.57
N SER A 64 -5.38 -0.67 5.36
CA SER A 64 -4.93 0.53 4.66
C SER A 64 -5.31 1.79 5.43
N VAL A 65 -4.38 2.75 5.48
CA VAL A 65 -4.73 4.10 5.88
C VAL A 65 -5.73 4.69 4.88
N GLY A 66 -6.58 5.58 5.37
CA GLY A 66 -7.55 6.24 4.52
C GLY A 66 -8.05 7.54 5.11
N HIS A 67 -8.58 8.37 4.25
CA HIS A 67 -9.23 9.61 4.64
C HIS A 67 -10.54 9.32 5.36
N ARG A 68 -10.74 9.98 6.49
CA ARG A 68 -11.97 9.94 7.27
C ARG A 68 -12.52 11.36 7.39
N PRO A 69 -13.70 11.66 6.81
CA PRO A 69 -14.27 13.02 6.86
C PRO A 69 -14.45 13.56 8.28
N GLU A 70 -14.76 12.69 9.25
CA GLU A 70 -14.94 13.04 10.66
C GLU A 70 -13.63 13.38 11.38
N ASN A 71 -12.50 12.94 10.82
CA ASN A 71 -11.16 13.21 11.36
C ASN A 71 -10.14 13.36 10.22
N PRO A 72 -10.28 14.39 9.36
CA PRO A 72 -9.55 14.51 8.10
C PRO A 72 -8.04 14.70 8.28
N THR A 73 -7.60 15.13 9.45
CA THR A 73 -6.18 15.39 9.74
C THR A 73 -5.49 14.30 10.55
N VAL A 74 -6.16 13.18 10.81
CA VAL A 74 -5.65 12.12 11.70
C VAL A 74 -4.27 11.64 11.29
N MET A 75 -4.05 11.34 10.01
CA MET A 75 -2.77 10.84 9.50
C MET A 75 -1.67 11.90 9.54
N TYR A 76 -2.00 13.14 9.15
CA TYR A 76 -1.09 14.26 9.23
C TYR A 76 -0.62 14.51 10.67
N ARG A 77 -1.56 14.67 11.61
CA ARG A 77 -1.25 14.92 13.04
C ARG A 77 -0.45 13.79 13.64
N HIS A 78 -0.90 12.55 13.47
CA HIS A 78 -0.20 11.38 14.00
C HIS A 78 1.26 11.32 13.50
N SER A 79 1.47 11.55 12.21
CA SER A 79 2.82 11.54 11.62
C SER A 79 3.68 12.70 12.14
N LYS A 80 3.10 13.90 12.25
CA LYS A 80 3.81 15.07 12.78
C LYS A 80 4.20 14.91 14.25
N GLU A 81 3.29 14.39 15.07
CA GLU A 81 3.48 14.32 16.53
C GLU A 81 4.34 13.12 16.96
N ASN A 82 4.21 11.99 16.27
CA ASN A 82 4.85 10.74 16.72
C ASN A 82 6.03 10.30 15.86
N TRP A 83 5.96 10.48 14.54
CA TRP A 83 7.02 10.02 13.63
C TRP A 83 8.08 11.09 13.35
N ALA A 84 7.68 12.33 13.11
CA ALA A 84 8.58 13.40 12.66
C ALA A 84 9.69 13.72 13.67
N PRO A 85 9.44 13.79 15.01
CA PRO A 85 10.49 14.07 15.98
C PRO A 85 11.63 13.04 15.96
N ASP A 86 11.29 11.76 15.87
CA ASP A 86 12.30 10.68 15.82
C ASP A 86 13.00 10.61 14.47
N PHE A 87 12.32 10.99 13.39
CA PHE A 87 12.94 11.10 12.08
C PHE A 87 14.00 12.22 12.04
N ILE A 88 13.68 13.41 12.55
CA ILE A 88 14.59 14.56 12.58
C ILE A 88 15.83 14.28 13.45
N LYS A 89 15.67 13.57 14.59
CA LYS A 89 16.82 13.16 15.39
C LYS A 89 17.84 12.32 14.59
N ARG A 90 17.35 11.48 13.68
CA ARG A 90 18.19 10.63 12.79
C ARG A 90 18.67 11.34 11.54
N ARG A 91 17.95 12.39 11.12
CA ARG A 91 18.22 13.19 9.92
C ARG A 91 18.23 14.68 10.28
N PRO A 92 19.27 15.15 11.00
CA PRO A 92 19.39 16.55 11.42
C PRO A 92 19.58 17.53 10.24
N ASP A 93 19.84 17.00 9.06
CA ASP A 93 19.87 17.74 7.78
C ASP A 93 18.46 18.10 7.27
N VAL A 94 17.40 17.53 7.85
CA VAL A 94 16.00 17.77 7.45
C VAL A 94 15.28 18.62 8.49
N SER A 95 14.73 19.76 8.06
CA SER A 95 13.98 20.66 8.94
C SER A 95 12.54 20.19 9.19
N MET A 96 11.92 20.65 10.28
CA MET A 96 10.50 20.43 10.54
C MET A 96 9.63 20.99 9.41
N ASP A 97 9.97 22.17 8.88
CA ASP A 97 9.24 22.77 7.74
C ASP A 97 9.23 21.86 6.52
N THR A 98 10.36 21.19 6.24
CA THR A 98 10.45 20.21 5.16
C THR A 98 9.51 19.03 5.41
N ILE A 99 9.47 18.53 6.64
CA ILE A 99 8.57 17.44 7.04
C ILE A 99 7.11 17.85 6.96
N GLU A 100 6.75 19.04 7.40
CA GLU A 100 5.37 19.53 7.33
C GLU A 100 4.88 19.65 5.88
N LYS A 101 5.71 20.16 4.97
CA LYS A 101 5.40 20.21 3.53
C LYS A 101 5.24 18.80 2.94
N TYR A 102 6.14 17.88 3.29
CA TYR A 102 6.06 16.48 2.89
C TYR A 102 4.75 15.81 3.36
N LEU A 103 4.40 15.98 4.65
CA LEU A 103 3.17 15.41 5.21
C LEU A 103 1.91 16.05 4.62
N HIS A 104 1.95 17.36 4.32
CA HIS A 104 0.87 18.04 3.62
C HIS A 104 0.64 17.41 2.23
N ASN A 105 1.70 17.19 1.46
CA ASN A 105 1.61 16.59 0.13
C ASN A 105 1.21 15.11 0.17
N LEU A 106 1.49 14.40 1.26
CA LEU A 106 0.99 13.03 1.47
C LEU A 106 -0.51 12.98 1.77
N TYR A 107 -1.01 13.86 2.64
CA TYR A 107 -2.33 13.63 3.27
C TYR A 107 -3.35 14.74 3.05
N ALA A 108 -2.97 15.92 2.55
CA ALA A 108 -3.86 17.05 2.44
C ALA A 108 -4.12 17.50 0.99
N VAL A 109 -3.26 17.20 0.05
CA VAL A 109 -3.42 17.61 -1.36
C VAL A 109 -4.53 16.81 -2.04
N GLN A 110 -4.62 15.51 -1.77
CA GLN A 110 -5.68 14.65 -2.29
C GLN A 110 -6.33 13.87 -1.12
N PRO A 111 -7.17 14.54 -0.31
CA PRO A 111 -7.78 13.94 0.87
C PRO A 111 -8.97 13.06 0.48
N ASP A 112 -8.76 12.02 -0.27
CA ASP A 112 -9.73 10.99 -0.59
C ASP A 112 -9.27 9.65 0.00
N PHE A 113 -10.10 8.63 -0.14
CA PHE A 113 -10.07 7.36 0.58
C PHE A 113 -8.67 6.72 0.73
N LEU A 114 -7.82 6.71 -0.31
CA LEU A 114 -6.44 6.16 -0.26
C LEU A 114 -5.33 7.21 -0.35
N TYR A 115 -5.60 8.49 -0.33
CA TYR A 115 -4.64 9.60 -0.48
C TYR A 115 -3.76 9.60 -1.74
N SER A 116 -3.46 8.44 -2.32
CA SER A 116 -2.47 8.29 -3.40
C SER A 116 -3.09 8.14 -4.79
N VAL A 117 -4.33 7.67 -4.86
CA VAL A 117 -5.06 7.41 -6.11
C VAL A 117 -6.54 7.72 -5.96
N SER A 118 -7.20 8.03 -7.07
CA SER A 118 -8.63 8.34 -7.11
C SER A 118 -9.50 7.08 -7.05
N ARG A 119 -10.78 7.27 -6.70
CA ARG A 119 -11.82 6.22 -6.78
C ARG A 119 -11.99 5.70 -8.20
N ASP A 120 -11.97 6.60 -9.20
CA ASP A 120 -12.08 6.23 -10.61
C ASP A 120 -10.93 5.31 -11.05
N PHE A 121 -9.70 5.60 -10.58
CA PHE A 121 -8.58 4.71 -10.86
C PHE A 121 -8.83 3.31 -10.29
N ILE A 122 -9.22 3.19 -9.03
CA ILE A 122 -9.49 1.88 -8.40
C ILE A 122 -10.65 1.16 -9.10
N GLY A 123 -11.71 1.88 -9.49
CA GLY A 123 -12.84 1.32 -10.24
C GLY A 123 -12.48 0.76 -11.62
N ASN A 124 -11.41 1.25 -12.22
CA ASN A 124 -10.91 0.77 -13.51
C ASN A 124 -9.70 -0.17 -13.40
N CYS A 125 -9.14 -0.36 -12.20
CA CYS A 125 -7.96 -1.18 -11.98
C CYS A 125 -8.29 -2.68 -12.05
N ARG A 126 -7.66 -3.37 -13.01
CA ARG A 126 -7.89 -4.80 -13.24
C ARG A 126 -7.01 -5.73 -12.40
N THR A 127 -6.00 -5.20 -11.72
CA THR A 127 -5.15 -5.99 -10.84
C THR A 127 -5.98 -6.67 -9.77
N PRO A 128 -5.88 -7.99 -9.57
CA PRO A 128 -6.56 -8.68 -8.48
C PRO A 128 -6.15 -8.13 -7.10
N MET A 129 -7.11 -7.91 -6.23
CA MET A 129 -6.89 -7.33 -4.90
C MET A 129 -7.52 -8.19 -3.81
N LEU A 130 -6.78 -8.42 -2.74
CA LEU A 130 -7.31 -8.98 -1.49
C LEU A 130 -7.21 -7.94 -0.39
N VAL A 131 -8.35 -7.59 0.21
CA VAL A 131 -8.44 -6.54 1.23
C VAL A 131 -8.64 -7.17 2.60
N LEU A 132 -7.75 -6.84 3.52
CA LEU A 132 -7.82 -7.21 4.94
C LEU A 132 -8.17 -5.93 5.74
N PRO A 133 -9.42 -5.77 6.17
CA PRO A 133 -9.88 -4.52 6.78
C PRO A 133 -9.38 -4.32 8.20
N ASP A 134 -9.50 -3.08 8.68
CA ASP A 134 -9.36 -2.68 10.08
C ASP A 134 -10.43 -1.63 10.40
N ASP A 135 -10.57 -1.26 11.68
CA ASP A 135 -11.43 -0.16 12.10
C ASP A 135 -10.85 0.58 13.29
N VAL A 136 -9.81 1.36 12.99
CA VAL A 136 -9.20 2.30 13.93
C VAL A 136 -9.09 3.69 13.27
N PRO A 137 -8.83 4.77 14.01
CA PRO A 137 -8.84 6.12 13.45
C PRO A 137 -8.00 6.31 12.19
N GLY A 138 -6.84 5.66 12.10
CA GLY A 138 -5.95 5.74 10.94
C GLY A 138 -6.25 4.72 9.82
N HIS A 139 -6.99 3.65 10.13
CA HIS A 139 -7.37 2.58 9.20
C HIS A 139 -8.90 2.43 9.17
N PRO A 140 -9.63 3.32 8.52
CA PRO A 140 -11.09 3.27 8.52
C PRO A 140 -11.60 2.01 7.79
N LEU A 141 -12.58 1.33 8.39
CA LEU A 141 -13.25 0.20 7.73
C LEU A 141 -13.84 0.60 6.37
N GLN A 142 -14.37 1.83 6.29
CA GLN A 142 -14.93 2.36 5.04
C GLN A 142 -13.93 2.38 3.89
N THR A 143 -12.65 2.69 4.14
CA THR A 143 -11.61 2.64 3.11
C THR A 143 -11.45 1.24 2.51
N SER A 144 -11.49 0.22 3.37
CA SER A 144 -11.43 -1.19 2.93
C SER A 144 -12.66 -1.60 2.13
N ILE A 145 -13.85 -1.18 2.58
CA ILE A 145 -15.12 -1.40 1.86
C ILE A 145 -15.09 -0.71 0.50
N ASP A 146 -14.64 0.54 0.44
CA ASP A 146 -14.56 1.31 -0.80
C ASP A 146 -13.63 0.64 -1.82
N VAL A 147 -12.42 0.23 -1.41
CA VAL A 147 -11.50 -0.51 -2.30
C VAL A 147 -12.15 -1.79 -2.82
N ALA A 148 -12.74 -2.59 -1.93
CA ALA A 148 -13.34 -3.87 -2.31
C ALA A 148 -14.59 -3.73 -3.19
N SER A 149 -15.35 -2.64 -3.02
CA SER A 149 -16.58 -2.40 -3.79
C SER A 149 -16.31 -1.74 -5.13
N LEU A 150 -15.28 -0.92 -5.25
CA LEU A 150 -14.92 -0.23 -6.48
C LEU A 150 -14.13 -1.10 -7.44
N ALA A 151 -13.13 -1.83 -6.93
CA ALA A 151 -12.24 -2.61 -7.76
C ALA A 151 -12.93 -3.84 -8.34
N PRO A 152 -12.92 -4.04 -9.68
CA PRO A 152 -13.68 -5.12 -10.33
C PRO A 152 -13.20 -6.52 -9.98
N ASN A 153 -11.96 -6.68 -9.52
CA ASN A 153 -11.34 -7.96 -9.17
C ASN A 153 -10.88 -7.96 -7.71
N ALA A 154 -11.67 -7.42 -6.81
CA ALA A 154 -11.33 -7.39 -5.39
C ALA A 154 -12.12 -8.41 -4.57
N GLU A 155 -11.45 -8.95 -3.56
CA GLU A 155 -12.02 -9.74 -2.48
C GLU A 155 -11.75 -9.05 -1.14
N ILE A 156 -12.67 -9.15 -0.19
CA ILE A 156 -12.46 -8.67 1.17
C ILE A 156 -12.55 -9.84 2.16
N THR A 157 -11.71 -9.83 3.20
CA THR A 157 -11.80 -10.80 4.29
C THR A 157 -12.84 -10.35 5.31
N VAL A 158 -13.19 -11.28 6.23
CA VAL A 158 -14.02 -10.92 7.39
C VAL A 158 -13.28 -9.92 8.29
N PHE A 159 -14.06 -9.13 9.05
CA PHE A 159 -13.56 -8.27 10.11
C PHE A 159 -14.25 -8.63 11.43
N PRO A 160 -13.54 -8.74 12.54
CA PRO A 160 -12.07 -8.72 12.69
C PRO A 160 -11.43 -10.00 12.14
N TRP A 161 -10.16 -9.93 11.72
CA TRP A 161 -9.45 -11.09 11.16
C TRP A 161 -8.18 -11.48 11.95
N LYS A 162 -7.76 -10.64 12.89
CA LYS A 162 -6.55 -10.84 13.69
C LYS A 162 -6.79 -11.72 14.91
N GLU A 163 -8.02 -11.76 15.39
CA GLU A 163 -8.43 -12.47 16.58
C GLU A 163 -9.79 -13.15 16.35
N PRO A 164 -10.02 -14.33 16.92
CA PRO A 164 -9.05 -15.18 17.65
C PRO A 164 -7.97 -15.77 16.73
N GLU A 165 -6.97 -16.46 17.29
CA GLU A 165 -5.83 -17.01 16.55
C GLU A 165 -6.26 -17.89 15.36
N GLU A 166 -7.31 -18.68 15.50
CA GLU A 166 -7.85 -19.49 14.40
C GLU A 166 -8.25 -18.65 13.19
N LEU A 167 -8.87 -17.50 13.43
CA LEU A 167 -9.32 -16.60 12.38
C LEU A 167 -8.12 -15.95 11.68
N LYS A 168 -7.11 -15.59 12.45
CA LYS A 168 -5.82 -15.10 11.91
C LYS A 168 -5.18 -16.15 11.00
N GLN A 169 -5.10 -17.42 11.43
CA GLN A 169 -4.55 -18.51 10.63
C GLN A 169 -5.36 -18.77 9.35
N ARG A 170 -6.68 -18.72 9.43
CA ARG A 170 -7.55 -18.80 8.24
C ARG A 170 -7.27 -17.68 7.25
N THR A 171 -7.07 -16.46 7.76
CA THR A 171 -6.75 -15.29 6.93
C THR A 171 -5.38 -15.40 6.28
N ILE A 172 -4.35 -15.83 7.03
CA ILE A 172 -3.02 -16.13 6.48
C ILE A 172 -3.12 -17.15 5.33
N ASN A 173 -3.89 -18.23 5.55
CA ASN A 173 -4.09 -19.25 4.53
C ASN A 173 -4.88 -18.73 3.31
N ARG A 174 -5.81 -17.77 3.50
CA ARG A 174 -6.50 -17.10 2.41
C ARG A 174 -5.53 -16.25 1.59
N VAL A 175 -4.68 -15.44 2.23
CA VAL A 175 -3.63 -14.68 1.54
C VAL A 175 -2.73 -15.59 0.70
N ARG A 176 -2.25 -16.69 1.29
CA ARG A 176 -1.40 -17.67 0.57
C ARG A 176 -2.11 -18.26 -0.65
N ARG A 177 -3.38 -18.63 -0.51
CA ARG A 177 -4.18 -19.18 -1.63
C ARG A 177 -4.42 -18.12 -2.69
N PHE A 178 -4.77 -16.90 -2.30
CA PHE A 178 -4.96 -15.78 -3.21
C PHE A 178 -3.69 -15.53 -4.05
N LEU A 179 -2.53 -15.39 -3.42
CA LEU A 179 -1.27 -15.17 -4.14
C LEU A 179 -0.93 -16.35 -5.06
N LYS A 180 -1.11 -17.60 -4.60
CA LYS A 180 -0.87 -18.79 -5.44
C LYS A 180 -1.78 -18.86 -6.66
N ALA A 181 -3.04 -18.44 -6.53
CA ALA A 181 -3.99 -18.44 -7.65
C ALA A 181 -3.62 -17.45 -8.75
N HIS A 182 -2.81 -16.44 -8.43
CA HIS A 182 -2.40 -15.39 -9.38
C HIS A 182 -0.93 -15.49 -9.82
N VAL A 183 -0.25 -16.63 -9.56
CA VAL A 183 1.11 -16.85 -10.06
C VAL A 183 1.09 -16.85 -11.60
N PRO A 184 1.89 -15.98 -12.27
CA PRO A 184 1.92 -15.93 -13.72
C PRO A 184 2.39 -17.26 -14.33
N ASN A 185 1.82 -17.66 -15.45
CA ASN A 185 2.24 -18.86 -16.19
C ASN A 185 3.73 -18.81 -16.58
N SER A 186 4.27 -17.61 -16.82
CA SER A 186 5.69 -17.37 -17.06
C SER A 186 6.58 -17.82 -15.90
N ALA A 187 6.14 -17.61 -14.66
CA ALA A 187 6.85 -18.06 -13.48
C ALA A 187 6.74 -19.57 -13.27
N LEU A 188 5.57 -20.16 -13.55
CA LEU A 188 5.35 -21.60 -13.43
C LEU A 188 6.25 -22.40 -14.40
N ARG A 189 6.50 -21.88 -15.60
CA ARG A 189 7.38 -22.54 -16.60
C ARG A 189 8.85 -22.59 -16.17
N ARG A 190 9.30 -21.65 -15.31
CA ARG A 190 10.70 -21.66 -14.81
C ARG A 190 10.99 -22.79 -13.84
N TYR A 191 9.94 -23.35 -13.21
CA TYR A 191 10.04 -24.41 -12.21
C TYR A 191 9.49 -25.76 -12.75
N ALA A 192 9.01 -25.82 -13.99
CA ALA A 192 8.66 -27.08 -14.61
C ALA A 192 9.96 -27.89 -14.83
N PRO A 193 10.02 -29.18 -14.39
CA PRO A 193 11.16 -30.02 -14.73
C PRO A 193 11.30 -30.05 -16.27
N ALA A 194 12.55 -29.98 -16.75
CA ALA A 194 12.83 -30.12 -18.18
C ALA A 194 12.17 -31.43 -18.63
N ALA A 195 11.35 -31.35 -19.69
CA ALA A 195 10.78 -32.54 -20.29
C ALA A 195 11.93 -33.42 -20.73
N GLN A 196 12.00 -34.63 -20.14
CA GLN A 196 12.95 -35.67 -20.55
C GLN A 196 12.59 -36.21 -21.91
#